data_1af8f6fefd083864e49637aed34a7765
#
_entry.id   1af8f6fefd083864e49637aed34a7765
#
_cell.length_a   1.000
_cell.length_b   1.000
_cell.length_c   1.000
_cell.angle_alpha   90.00
_cell.angle_beta   90.00
_cell.angle_gamma   90.00
#
_symmetry.space_group_name_H-M   'P 1'
#
loop_
_entity.id
_entity.type
_entity.pdbx_description
1 polymer ?
#
loop_
_entity_poly.entity_id
_entity_poly.type
_entity_poly.pdbx_seq_one_letter_code
_entity_poly.pdbx_strand_id
1 'polypeptide(L)'
;MTIELKTIYRQTDAQFVNILNAIRERRIDNQLLARLNERYIPGFKTEDADGYIRLTTHNHTAQQYNDHRLAALPSPAFTFNAEVKGNFNEALYPAEAMLTLKEGAQVMFIRNDESGQGRYYNGKIGHVQTVTASNIVVRCDDGAAFNVEPSEWANSRYTLDEATKEIREEIEGTFRQYPLRLAWAITIHKSQGLTFEKAVIDAAASFAHGQVYVALSR
;
A
#
# COMPACT_ATOMS: atom_id res chain seq x y z
N MET A 1 24.47 14.40 17.48
CA MET A 1 23.43 15.45 17.23
C MET A 1 22.10 14.73 17.09
N THR A 2 21.10 15.07 17.89
CA THR A 2 19.75 14.46 17.81
C THR A 2 18.82 15.48 17.17
N ILE A 3 18.07 15.07 16.12
CA ILE A 3 17.09 15.91 15.45
C ILE A 3 15.72 15.34 15.77
N GLU A 4 14.85 16.17 16.34
CA GLU A 4 13.45 15.83 16.65
C GLU A 4 12.51 16.48 15.63
N LEU A 5 11.68 15.66 14.96
CA LEU A 5 10.63 16.16 14.07
C LEU A 5 9.38 16.47 14.88
N LYS A 6 8.97 17.75 14.92
CA LYS A 6 7.85 18.23 15.75
C LYS A 6 6.55 18.44 14.97
N THR A 7 6.63 18.61 13.66
CA THR A 7 5.46 18.94 12.84
C THR A 7 4.82 17.69 12.25
N ILE A 8 3.51 17.55 12.46
CA ILE A 8 2.70 16.47 11.89
C ILE A 8 1.99 17.01 10.65
N TYR A 9 2.28 16.43 9.48
CA TYR A 9 1.69 16.84 8.21
C TYR A 9 0.56 15.93 7.72
N ARG A 10 0.49 14.69 8.23
CA ARG A 10 -0.44 13.67 7.73
C ARG A 10 -1.87 13.90 8.21
N GLN A 11 -2.03 14.32 9.47
CA GLN A 11 -3.32 14.49 10.13
C GLN A 11 -3.55 15.95 10.47
N THR A 12 -4.72 16.48 10.11
CA THR A 12 -5.12 17.87 10.37
C THR A 12 -6.11 18.00 11.52
N ASP A 13 -6.81 16.91 11.89
CA ASP A 13 -7.73 16.89 13.03
C ASP A 13 -6.94 16.94 14.35
N ALA A 14 -7.01 18.07 15.04
CA ALA A 14 -6.30 18.30 16.31
C ALA A 14 -6.71 17.32 17.41
N GLN A 15 -7.98 16.89 17.45
CA GLN A 15 -8.45 15.93 18.45
C GLN A 15 -7.86 14.54 18.18
N PHE A 16 -7.86 14.12 16.92
CA PHE A 16 -7.27 12.84 16.54
C PHE A 16 -5.75 12.84 16.76
N VAL A 17 -5.06 13.91 16.42
CA VAL A 17 -3.63 14.10 16.72
C VAL A 17 -3.35 13.98 18.23
N ASN A 18 -4.22 14.56 19.08
CA ASN A 18 -4.09 14.43 20.54
C ASN A 18 -4.23 12.98 21.00
N ILE A 19 -5.21 12.22 20.47
CA ILE A 19 -5.37 10.78 20.76
C ILE A 19 -4.10 10.01 20.34
N LEU A 20 -3.60 10.23 19.12
CA LEU A 20 -2.40 9.57 18.63
C LEU A 20 -1.17 9.88 19.51
N ASN A 21 -0.98 11.12 19.92
CA ASN A 21 0.10 11.51 20.82
C ASN A 21 -0.04 10.85 22.19
N ALA A 22 -1.27 10.82 22.77
CA ALA A 22 -1.53 10.17 24.04
C ALA A 22 -1.23 8.65 24.00
N ILE A 23 -1.55 7.97 22.88
CA ILE A 23 -1.20 6.55 22.66
C ILE A 23 0.33 6.40 22.61
N ARG A 24 1.02 7.22 21.79
CA ARG A 24 2.47 7.18 21.62
C ARG A 24 3.22 7.37 22.93
N GLU A 25 2.73 8.29 23.77
CA GLU A 25 3.34 8.65 25.05
C GLU A 25 2.82 7.84 26.24
N ARG A 26 1.97 6.83 25.97
CA ARG A 26 1.33 5.98 27.00
C ARG A 26 0.55 6.78 28.04
N ARG A 27 -0.11 7.87 27.59
CA ARG A 27 -0.93 8.77 28.42
C ARG A 27 -2.42 8.70 28.11
N ILE A 28 -2.85 7.65 27.38
CA ILE A 28 -4.26 7.49 27.04
C ILE A 28 -5.09 7.27 28.33
N ASP A 29 -6.10 8.09 28.51
CA ASP A 29 -7.07 7.98 29.58
C ASP A 29 -8.41 7.41 29.09
N ASN A 30 -9.36 7.22 30.00
CA ASN A 30 -10.67 6.66 29.66
C ASN A 30 -11.49 7.56 28.75
N GLN A 31 -11.30 8.88 28.79
CA GLN A 31 -12.01 9.83 27.93
C GLN A 31 -11.51 9.74 26.48
N LEU A 32 -10.20 9.73 26.30
CA LEU A 32 -9.58 9.58 24.97
C LEU A 32 -9.88 8.19 24.37
N LEU A 33 -9.87 7.15 25.23
CA LEU A 33 -10.22 5.80 24.80
C LEU A 33 -11.69 5.71 24.37
N ALA A 34 -12.62 6.32 25.10
CA ALA A 34 -14.02 6.38 24.72
C ALA A 34 -14.20 7.08 23.36
N ARG A 35 -13.51 8.19 23.15
CA ARG A 35 -13.49 8.90 21.86
C ARG A 35 -12.99 8.02 20.70
N LEU A 36 -11.88 7.30 20.92
CA LEU A 36 -11.36 6.37 19.90
C LEU A 36 -12.40 5.28 19.60
N ASN A 37 -13.05 4.76 20.62
CA ASN A 37 -14.06 3.70 20.49
C ASN A 37 -15.38 4.15 19.84
N GLU A 38 -15.63 5.44 19.66
CA GLU A 38 -16.74 5.94 18.82
C GLU A 38 -16.64 5.44 17.38
N ARG A 39 -15.45 5.09 16.93
CA ARG A 39 -15.20 4.49 15.60
C ARG A 39 -15.31 2.96 15.60
N TYR A 40 -15.54 2.33 16.73
CA TYR A 40 -15.77 0.89 16.81
C TYR A 40 -17.21 0.56 16.40
N ILE A 41 -17.35 -0.13 15.26
CA ILE A 41 -18.64 -0.56 14.71
C ILE A 41 -18.66 -2.09 14.74
N PRO A 42 -19.37 -2.70 15.71
CA PRO A 42 -19.48 -4.16 15.78
C PRO A 42 -20.09 -4.73 14.49
N GLY A 43 -19.47 -5.79 13.96
CA GLY A 43 -19.98 -6.47 12.77
C GLY A 43 -19.84 -5.69 11.46
N PHE A 44 -19.03 -4.63 11.42
CA PHE A 44 -18.75 -3.89 10.19
C PHE A 44 -18.19 -4.80 9.11
N LYS A 45 -18.90 -4.86 7.97
CA LYS A 45 -18.47 -5.64 6.80
C LYS A 45 -17.93 -4.71 5.74
N THR A 46 -16.68 -4.90 5.37
CA THR A 46 -16.03 -4.16 4.28
C THR A 46 -16.49 -4.60 2.89
N GLU A 47 -17.22 -5.70 2.79
CA GLU A 47 -17.76 -6.21 1.53
C GLU A 47 -18.74 -5.25 0.86
N ASP A 48 -19.46 -4.47 1.70
CA ASP A 48 -20.46 -3.51 1.25
C ASP A 48 -19.91 -2.06 1.22
N ALA A 49 -18.63 -1.87 1.46
CA ALA A 49 -18.03 -0.54 1.67
C ALA A 49 -16.94 -0.26 0.63
N ASP A 50 -17.29 0.48 -0.41
CA ASP A 50 -16.36 0.91 -1.45
C ASP A 50 -15.27 1.85 -0.88
N GLY A 51 -14.05 1.65 -1.36
CA GLY A 51 -12.90 2.49 -1.01
C GLY A 51 -12.29 2.23 0.37
N TYR A 52 -12.81 1.28 1.16
CA TYR A 52 -12.16 0.87 2.41
C TYR A 52 -11.01 -0.09 2.15
N ILE A 53 -9.90 0.13 2.85
CA ILE A 53 -8.80 -0.82 2.92
C ILE A 53 -8.74 -1.47 4.30
N ARG A 54 -8.58 -2.78 4.36
CA ARG A 54 -8.38 -3.51 5.61
C ARG A 54 -6.90 -3.56 5.97
N LEU A 55 -6.55 -3.04 7.14
CA LEU A 55 -5.20 -3.14 7.69
C LEU A 55 -5.11 -4.35 8.60
N THR A 56 -4.32 -5.35 8.22
CA THR A 56 -4.14 -6.60 8.97
C THR A 56 -2.72 -6.72 9.52
N THR A 57 -2.52 -7.63 10.46
CA THR A 57 -1.21 -7.87 11.09
C THR A 57 -0.32 -8.82 10.31
N HIS A 58 -0.90 -9.74 9.53
CA HIS A 58 -0.18 -10.81 8.85
C HIS A 58 -0.38 -10.79 7.34
N ASN A 59 0.69 -11.10 6.58
CA ASN A 59 0.64 -11.14 5.12
C ASN A 59 -0.37 -12.17 4.60
N HIS A 60 -0.40 -13.37 5.20
CA HIS A 60 -1.29 -14.42 4.74
C HIS A 60 -2.78 -14.03 4.90
N THR A 61 -3.13 -13.32 5.98
CA THR A 61 -4.50 -12.83 6.21
C THR A 61 -4.90 -11.81 5.14
N ALA A 62 -4.00 -10.88 4.81
CA ALA A 62 -4.24 -9.93 3.73
C ALA A 62 -4.41 -10.65 2.39
N GLN A 63 -3.53 -11.62 2.09
CA GLN A 63 -3.58 -12.38 0.85
C GLN A 63 -4.88 -13.18 0.73
N GLN A 64 -5.24 -13.96 1.73
CA GLN A 64 -6.49 -14.73 1.74
C GLN A 64 -7.72 -13.85 1.54
N TYR A 65 -7.74 -12.67 2.17
CA TYR A 65 -8.83 -11.73 2.01
C TYR A 65 -8.90 -11.20 0.57
N ASN A 66 -7.78 -10.80 -0.01
CA ASN A 66 -7.70 -10.32 -1.38
C ASN A 66 -8.10 -11.41 -2.39
N ASP A 67 -7.61 -12.64 -2.20
CA ASP A 67 -7.94 -13.78 -3.08
C ASP A 67 -9.43 -14.10 -3.04
N HIS A 68 -10.02 -14.11 -1.85
CA HIS A 68 -11.46 -14.33 -1.68
C HIS A 68 -12.28 -13.24 -2.40
N ARG A 69 -11.90 -11.97 -2.23
CA ARG A 69 -12.58 -10.84 -2.89
C ARG A 69 -12.42 -10.90 -4.42
N LEU A 70 -11.22 -11.22 -4.90
CA LEU A 70 -10.97 -11.38 -6.34
C LEU A 70 -11.77 -12.54 -6.92
N ALA A 71 -11.83 -13.68 -6.21
CA ALA A 71 -12.60 -14.85 -6.65
C ALA A 71 -14.10 -14.55 -6.77
N ALA A 72 -14.64 -13.72 -5.88
CA ALA A 72 -16.06 -13.34 -5.87
C ALA A 72 -16.47 -12.43 -7.05
N LEU A 73 -15.54 -11.79 -7.73
CA LEU A 73 -15.84 -10.99 -8.92
C LEU A 73 -16.24 -11.89 -10.10
N PRO A 74 -17.34 -11.57 -10.81
CA PRO A 74 -17.85 -12.42 -11.89
C PRO A 74 -17.06 -12.32 -13.19
N SER A 75 -16.25 -11.26 -13.37
CA SER A 75 -15.50 -10.99 -14.59
C SER A 75 -14.35 -11.98 -14.80
N PRO A 76 -13.90 -12.22 -16.03
CA PRO A 76 -12.77 -13.08 -16.32
C PRO A 76 -11.47 -12.54 -15.70
N ALA A 77 -10.59 -13.46 -15.29
CA ALA A 77 -9.30 -13.14 -14.73
C ALA A 77 -8.25 -13.02 -15.82
N PHE A 78 -7.37 -12.01 -15.69
CA PHE A 78 -6.17 -11.84 -16.49
C PHE A 78 -4.94 -11.86 -15.60
N THR A 79 -3.93 -12.62 -15.98
CA THR A 79 -2.68 -12.75 -15.23
C THR A 79 -1.53 -12.17 -16.03
N PHE A 80 -0.78 -11.28 -15.37
CA PHE A 80 0.38 -10.61 -15.92
C PHE A 80 1.63 -11.11 -15.20
N ASN A 81 2.55 -11.70 -15.96
CA ASN A 81 3.81 -12.19 -15.42
C ASN A 81 4.84 -11.07 -15.49
N ALA A 82 5.61 -10.91 -14.42
CA ALA A 82 6.74 -9.99 -14.41
C ALA A 82 7.85 -10.46 -15.38
N GLU A 83 8.51 -9.50 -16.01
CA GLU A 83 9.75 -9.74 -16.76
C GLU A 83 10.92 -9.47 -15.80
N VAL A 84 11.71 -10.51 -15.52
CA VAL A 84 12.91 -10.40 -14.67
C VAL A 84 14.14 -10.64 -15.53
N LYS A 85 15.12 -9.73 -15.48
CA LYS A 85 16.40 -9.83 -16.19
C LYS A 85 17.56 -9.66 -15.23
N GLY A 86 18.66 -10.38 -15.48
CA GLY A 86 19.85 -10.32 -14.65
C GLY A 86 19.63 -10.85 -13.23
N ASN A 87 20.35 -10.29 -12.27
CA ASN A 87 20.29 -10.69 -10.87
C ASN A 87 19.30 -9.83 -10.09
N PHE A 88 18.07 -10.31 -9.91
CA PHE A 88 17.07 -9.67 -9.07
C PHE A 88 16.48 -10.71 -8.11
N ASN A 89 16.83 -10.63 -6.84
CA ASN A 89 16.38 -11.57 -5.83
C ASN A 89 14.85 -11.50 -5.63
N GLU A 90 14.16 -12.64 -5.64
CA GLU A 90 12.70 -12.71 -5.45
C GLU A 90 12.23 -12.07 -4.14
N ALA A 91 13.02 -12.17 -3.07
CA ALA A 91 12.69 -11.55 -1.78
C ALA A 91 12.63 -9.99 -1.85
N LEU A 92 13.20 -9.41 -2.90
CA LEU A 92 13.23 -7.95 -3.14
C LEU A 92 12.20 -7.50 -4.20
N TYR A 93 11.37 -8.39 -4.71
CA TYR A 93 10.38 -8.02 -5.73
C TYR A 93 9.43 -6.93 -5.19
N PRO A 94 9.34 -5.79 -5.90
CA PRO A 94 8.50 -4.68 -5.47
C PRO A 94 7.00 -4.95 -5.67
N ALA A 95 6.67 -5.83 -6.63
CA ALA A 95 5.33 -6.26 -6.99
C ALA A 95 5.23 -7.79 -7.01
N GLU A 96 4.02 -8.32 -7.19
CA GLU A 96 3.82 -9.75 -7.39
C GLU A 96 4.37 -10.18 -8.75
N ALA A 97 5.15 -11.29 -8.78
CA ALA A 97 5.67 -11.84 -10.02
C ALA A 97 4.54 -12.29 -10.97
N MET A 98 3.42 -12.74 -10.39
CA MET A 98 2.19 -13.08 -11.10
C MET A 98 1.05 -12.22 -10.56
N LEU A 99 0.73 -11.13 -11.25
CA LEU A 99 -0.37 -10.24 -10.89
C LEU A 99 -1.65 -10.69 -11.60
N THR A 100 -2.63 -11.15 -10.84
CA THR A 100 -3.95 -11.54 -11.38
C THR A 100 -4.98 -10.46 -11.04
N LEU A 101 -5.68 -9.98 -12.05
CA LEU A 101 -6.69 -8.93 -11.95
C LEU A 101 -8.00 -9.33 -12.65
N LYS A 102 -9.08 -8.74 -12.20
CA LYS A 102 -10.40 -8.79 -12.81
C LYS A 102 -10.98 -7.38 -12.87
N GLU A 103 -11.93 -7.12 -13.78
CA GLU A 103 -12.73 -5.89 -13.73
C GLU A 103 -13.48 -5.81 -12.41
N GLY A 104 -13.48 -4.63 -11.78
CA GLY A 104 -14.01 -4.38 -10.44
C GLY A 104 -13.00 -4.64 -9.32
N ALA A 105 -11.80 -5.17 -9.58
CA ALA A 105 -10.81 -5.38 -8.54
C ALA A 105 -10.33 -4.06 -7.93
N GLN A 106 -10.35 -3.98 -6.60
CA GLN A 106 -9.74 -2.87 -5.88
C GLN A 106 -8.22 -3.04 -5.86
N VAL A 107 -7.53 -2.03 -6.36
CA VAL A 107 -6.09 -2.02 -6.49
C VAL A 107 -5.48 -0.77 -5.86
N MET A 108 -4.19 -0.84 -5.56
CA MET A 108 -3.39 0.27 -5.10
C MET A 108 -2.16 0.41 -5.99
N PHE A 109 -1.84 1.64 -6.36
CA PHE A 109 -0.57 1.95 -7.00
C PHE A 109 0.57 1.80 -6.00
N ILE A 110 1.65 1.13 -6.40
CA ILE A 110 2.83 0.89 -5.54
C ILE A 110 4.04 1.71 -5.97
N ARG A 111 3.83 2.67 -6.87
CA ARG A 111 4.83 3.61 -7.37
C ARG A 111 4.17 4.94 -7.71
N ASN A 112 4.95 6.01 -7.70
CA ASN A 112 4.50 7.30 -8.22
C ASN A 112 4.49 7.28 -9.76
N ASP A 113 3.62 8.09 -10.36
CA ASP A 113 3.55 8.23 -11.80
C ASP A 113 4.85 8.79 -12.37
N GLU A 114 5.51 8.02 -13.22
CA GLU A 114 6.79 8.37 -13.85
C GLU A 114 6.63 9.21 -15.11
N SER A 115 5.40 9.39 -15.61
CA SER A 115 5.13 10.22 -16.79
C SER A 115 5.33 11.72 -16.57
N GLY A 116 5.50 12.15 -15.31
CA GLY A 116 5.58 13.56 -14.92
C GLY A 116 4.23 14.28 -14.85
N GLN A 117 3.12 13.58 -15.14
CA GLN A 117 1.76 14.16 -15.11
C GLN A 117 1.11 14.10 -13.72
N GLY A 118 1.71 13.37 -12.77
CA GLY A 118 1.19 13.24 -11.41
C GLY A 118 -0.19 12.59 -11.32
N ARG A 119 -0.54 11.69 -12.25
CA ARG A 119 -1.85 11.03 -12.35
C ARG A 119 -2.15 10.17 -11.11
N TYR A 120 -1.13 9.51 -10.58
CA TYR A 120 -1.23 8.68 -9.38
C TYR A 120 0.06 8.74 -8.55
N TYR A 121 -0.04 8.31 -7.31
CA TYR A 121 1.06 8.23 -6.37
C TYR A 121 1.03 6.89 -5.62
N ASN A 122 2.15 6.53 -5.02
CA ASN A 122 2.26 5.31 -4.22
C ASN A 122 1.27 5.35 -3.04
N GLY A 123 0.35 4.38 -3.00
CA GLY A 123 -0.73 4.29 -2.02
C GLY A 123 -2.09 4.77 -2.54
N LYS A 124 -2.17 5.38 -3.73
CA LYS A 124 -3.46 5.77 -4.31
C LYS A 124 -4.27 4.52 -4.65
N ILE A 125 -5.53 4.49 -4.19
CA ILE A 125 -6.47 3.39 -4.41
C ILE A 125 -7.31 3.70 -5.66
N GLY A 126 -7.70 2.65 -6.35
CA GLY A 126 -8.65 2.69 -7.46
C GLY A 126 -9.25 1.32 -7.73
N HIS A 127 -10.13 1.28 -8.71
CA HIS A 127 -10.78 0.05 -9.17
C HIS A 127 -10.42 -0.21 -10.63
N VAL A 128 -10.14 -1.46 -10.95
CA VAL A 128 -9.93 -1.88 -12.34
C VAL A 128 -11.23 -1.69 -13.10
N GLN A 129 -11.25 -0.73 -14.01
CA GLN A 129 -12.41 -0.44 -14.85
C GLN A 129 -12.47 -1.37 -16.05
N THR A 130 -11.32 -1.63 -16.67
CA THR A 130 -11.20 -2.54 -17.82
C THR A 130 -9.85 -3.24 -17.70
N VAL A 131 -9.84 -4.54 -17.98
CA VAL A 131 -8.62 -5.34 -18.08
C VAL A 131 -8.70 -6.28 -19.28
N THR A 132 -7.64 -6.31 -20.07
CA THR A 132 -7.43 -7.23 -21.18
C THR A 132 -6.03 -7.83 -21.08
N ALA A 133 -5.66 -8.71 -21.98
CA ALA A 133 -4.32 -9.30 -22.00
C ALA A 133 -3.17 -8.27 -22.12
N SER A 134 -3.45 -7.06 -22.63
CA SER A 134 -2.42 -6.04 -22.92
C SER A 134 -2.70 -4.65 -22.35
N ASN A 135 -3.84 -4.47 -21.68
CA ASN A 135 -4.27 -3.15 -21.21
C ASN A 135 -4.96 -3.22 -19.87
N ILE A 136 -4.66 -2.30 -18.97
CA ILE A 136 -5.31 -2.13 -17.67
C ILE A 136 -5.71 -0.67 -17.51
N VAL A 137 -7.01 -0.41 -17.33
CA VAL A 137 -7.52 0.91 -16.99
C VAL A 137 -8.00 0.89 -15.53
N VAL A 138 -7.45 1.79 -14.72
CA VAL A 138 -7.85 1.96 -13.32
C VAL A 138 -8.57 3.29 -13.15
N ARG A 139 -9.74 3.24 -12.53
CA ARG A 139 -10.51 4.42 -12.09
C ARG A 139 -10.28 4.64 -10.60
N CYS A 140 -9.87 5.85 -10.23
CA CYS A 140 -9.69 6.26 -8.83
C CYS A 140 -10.96 6.93 -8.29
N ASP A 141 -11.04 7.07 -6.95
CA ASP A 141 -12.21 7.62 -6.24
C ASP A 141 -12.47 9.11 -6.60
N ASP A 142 -11.44 9.85 -7.03
CA ASP A 142 -11.57 11.21 -7.56
C ASP A 142 -12.21 11.27 -8.97
N GLY A 143 -12.62 10.12 -9.51
CA GLY A 143 -13.23 9.97 -10.83
C GLY A 143 -12.24 9.91 -11.99
N ALA A 144 -10.95 10.16 -11.75
CA ALA A 144 -9.93 10.05 -12.78
C ALA A 144 -9.70 8.59 -13.19
N ALA A 145 -9.53 8.34 -14.48
CA ALA A 145 -9.25 7.03 -15.03
C ALA A 145 -7.94 7.07 -15.85
N PHE A 146 -7.08 6.09 -15.63
CA PHE A 146 -5.76 6.04 -16.27
C PHE A 146 -5.54 4.68 -16.93
N ASN A 147 -4.93 4.72 -18.10
CA ASN A 147 -4.25 3.54 -18.64
C ASN A 147 -2.95 3.34 -17.88
N VAL A 148 -2.78 2.17 -17.26
CA VAL A 148 -1.61 1.86 -16.45
C VAL A 148 -0.59 1.13 -17.31
N GLU A 149 0.62 1.65 -17.36
CA GLU A 149 1.75 1.04 -18.07
C GLU A 149 2.63 0.24 -17.08
N PRO A 150 3.28 -0.84 -17.55
CA PRO A 150 4.28 -1.52 -16.72
C PRO A 150 5.44 -0.60 -16.38
N SER A 151 5.89 -0.67 -15.12
CA SER A 151 7.07 0.04 -14.62
C SER A 151 8.23 -0.92 -14.46
N GLU A 152 9.46 -0.41 -14.61
CA GLU A 152 10.69 -1.17 -14.41
C GLU A 152 11.40 -0.71 -13.14
N TRP A 153 11.83 -1.66 -12.31
CA TRP A 153 12.65 -1.45 -11.13
C TRP A 153 14.03 -2.04 -11.37
N ALA A 154 15.07 -1.30 -11.02
CA ALA A 154 16.44 -1.73 -11.10
C ALA A 154 16.95 -2.23 -9.75
N ASN A 155 17.68 -3.34 -9.75
CA ASN A 155 18.54 -3.75 -8.66
C ASN A 155 19.94 -3.22 -8.96
N SER A 156 20.34 -2.18 -8.25
CA SER A 156 21.62 -1.49 -8.48
C SER A 156 22.62 -1.80 -7.38
N ARG A 157 23.86 -2.00 -7.77
CA ARG A 157 25.02 -2.07 -6.88
C ARG A 157 25.87 -0.83 -7.02
N TYR A 158 26.25 -0.25 -5.90
CA TYR A 158 27.16 0.88 -5.87
C TYR A 158 28.60 0.38 -5.65
N THR A 159 29.49 0.70 -6.59
CA THR A 159 30.92 0.37 -6.52
C THR A 159 31.73 1.65 -6.47
N LEU A 160 32.82 1.64 -5.69
CA LEU A 160 33.77 2.76 -5.66
C LEU A 160 34.82 2.51 -6.74
N ASP A 161 34.93 3.42 -7.70
CA ASP A 161 36.05 3.44 -8.62
C ASP A 161 37.31 3.89 -7.87
N GLU A 162 38.28 2.99 -7.71
CA GLU A 162 39.49 3.27 -6.92
C GLU A 162 40.39 4.35 -7.52
N ALA A 163 40.33 4.53 -8.85
CA ALA A 163 41.14 5.51 -9.55
C ALA A 163 40.57 6.92 -9.49
N THR A 164 39.24 7.06 -9.69
CA THR A 164 38.55 8.37 -9.69
C THR A 164 37.96 8.74 -8.34
N LYS A 165 37.84 7.77 -7.41
CA LYS A 165 37.13 7.92 -6.11
C LYS A 165 35.64 8.27 -6.28
N GLU A 166 35.06 8.03 -7.43
CA GLU A 166 33.65 8.24 -7.72
C GLU A 166 32.84 6.97 -7.45
N ILE A 167 31.61 7.17 -6.99
CA ILE A 167 30.66 6.07 -6.81
C ILE A 167 29.99 5.82 -8.17
N ARG A 168 30.12 4.60 -8.66
CA ARG A 168 29.43 4.13 -9.88
C ARG A 168 28.24 3.25 -9.50
N GLU A 169 27.15 3.47 -10.19
CA GLU A 169 25.97 2.63 -10.11
C GLU A 169 26.00 1.60 -11.25
N GLU A 170 25.94 0.32 -10.90
CA GLU A 170 25.88 -0.79 -11.84
C GLU A 170 24.53 -1.50 -11.66
N ILE A 171 23.73 -1.60 -12.72
CA ILE A 171 22.46 -2.33 -12.72
C ILE A 171 22.77 -3.82 -12.85
N GLU A 172 22.54 -4.60 -11.79
CA GLU A 172 22.72 -6.04 -11.78
C GLU A 172 21.52 -6.79 -12.36
N GLY A 173 20.31 -6.22 -12.21
CA GLY A 173 19.10 -6.82 -12.75
C GLY A 173 17.94 -5.85 -12.79
N THR A 174 16.89 -6.21 -13.53
CA THR A 174 15.65 -5.44 -13.62
C THR A 174 14.44 -6.33 -13.41
N PHE A 175 13.40 -5.73 -12.84
CA PHE A 175 12.08 -6.34 -12.64
C PHE A 175 11.05 -5.40 -13.27
N ARG A 176 10.27 -5.90 -14.24
CA ARG A 176 9.24 -5.11 -14.92
C ARG A 176 7.86 -5.72 -14.71
N GLN A 177 6.93 -4.96 -14.17
CA GLN A 177 5.55 -5.36 -13.89
C GLN A 177 4.65 -4.12 -13.85
N TYR A 178 3.34 -4.32 -13.91
CA TYR A 178 2.39 -3.26 -13.61
C TYR A 178 2.55 -2.80 -12.16
N PRO A 179 2.61 -1.47 -11.89
CA PRO A 179 2.82 -0.93 -10.55
C PRO A 179 1.54 -0.98 -9.72
N LEU A 180 0.89 -2.12 -9.68
CA LEU A 180 -0.38 -2.38 -9.02
C LEU A 180 -0.29 -3.56 -8.06
N ARG A 181 -1.15 -3.52 -7.06
CA ARG A 181 -1.37 -4.60 -6.08
C ARG A 181 -2.84 -4.65 -5.73
N LEU A 182 -3.40 -5.84 -5.48
CA LEU A 182 -4.72 -5.96 -4.85
C LEU A 182 -4.74 -5.24 -3.50
N ALA A 183 -5.78 -4.50 -3.22
CA ALA A 183 -5.82 -3.57 -2.09
C ALA A 183 -7.13 -3.56 -1.30
N TRP A 184 -7.88 -4.63 -1.26
CA TRP A 184 -8.93 -4.78 -0.25
C TRP A 184 -8.36 -4.96 1.14
N ALA A 185 -7.18 -5.64 1.25
CA ALA A 185 -6.42 -5.76 2.48
C ALA A 185 -4.92 -5.64 2.23
N ILE A 186 -4.23 -4.98 3.16
CA ILE A 186 -2.76 -4.93 3.24
C ILE A 186 -2.30 -5.10 4.68
N THR A 187 -1.03 -5.42 4.87
CA THR A 187 -0.50 -5.45 6.24
C THR A 187 -0.18 -4.05 6.74
N ILE A 188 -0.28 -3.89 8.06
CA ILE A 188 0.09 -2.66 8.77
C ILE A 188 1.53 -2.23 8.42
N HIS A 189 2.47 -3.19 8.27
CA HIS A 189 3.84 -2.88 7.84
C HIS A 189 3.90 -2.27 6.44
N LYS A 190 3.17 -2.84 5.48
CA LYS A 190 3.13 -2.33 4.11
C LYS A 190 2.37 -1.01 3.98
N SER A 191 1.57 -0.64 4.99
CA SER A 191 0.89 0.65 5.06
C SER A 191 1.80 1.79 5.55
N GLN A 192 3.01 1.49 6.01
CA GLN A 192 3.96 2.54 6.45
C GLN A 192 4.30 3.48 5.30
N GLY A 193 4.24 4.79 5.57
CA GLY A 193 4.44 5.81 4.54
C GLY A 193 3.19 6.17 3.75
N LEU A 194 2.16 5.34 3.74
CA LEU A 194 0.90 5.57 3.04
C LEU A 194 -0.11 6.31 3.93
N THR A 195 -1.12 6.90 3.31
CA THR A 195 -2.27 7.56 3.96
C THR A 195 -3.54 7.09 3.29
N PHE A 196 -4.56 6.75 4.07
CA PHE A 196 -5.85 6.29 3.57
C PHE A 196 -6.98 7.17 4.08
N GLU A 197 -7.94 7.47 3.23
CA GLU A 197 -9.14 8.20 3.63
C GLU A 197 -10.07 7.33 4.47
N LYS A 198 -10.13 6.03 4.15
CA LYS A 198 -11.00 5.05 4.79
C LYS A 198 -10.24 3.76 5.06
N ALA A 199 -10.15 3.36 6.32
CA ALA A 199 -9.50 2.11 6.70
C ALA A 199 -10.30 1.36 7.77
N VAL A 200 -10.30 0.02 7.67
CA VAL A 200 -10.72 -0.88 8.73
C VAL A 200 -9.48 -1.49 9.36
N ILE A 201 -9.31 -1.27 10.65
CA ILE A 201 -8.14 -1.73 11.38
C ILE A 201 -8.49 -3.01 12.14
N ASP A 202 -7.89 -4.12 11.73
CA ASP A 202 -7.94 -5.41 12.40
C ASP A 202 -6.60 -5.65 13.11
N ALA A 203 -6.53 -5.19 14.35
CA ALA A 203 -5.32 -5.25 15.15
C ALA A 203 -5.38 -6.31 16.27
N ALA A 204 -6.41 -7.16 16.31
CA ALA A 204 -6.59 -8.16 17.36
C ALA A 204 -5.41 -9.13 17.51
N ALA A 205 -4.77 -9.48 16.38
CA ALA A 205 -3.60 -10.36 16.33
C ALA A 205 -2.27 -9.58 16.25
N SER A 206 -2.22 -8.36 16.79
CA SER A 206 -1.00 -7.54 16.79
C SER A 206 0.09 -8.18 17.65
N PHE A 207 1.28 -8.38 17.07
CA PHE A 207 2.40 -9.08 17.72
C PHE A 207 3.61 -8.17 17.95
N ALA A 208 3.66 -6.99 17.34
CA ALA A 208 4.79 -6.07 17.47
C ALA A 208 4.40 -4.79 18.20
N HIS A 209 5.31 -4.31 19.05
CA HIS A 209 5.15 -3.03 19.74
C HIS A 209 4.95 -1.89 18.73
N GLY A 210 3.99 -1.02 18.99
CA GLY A 210 3.68 0.13 18.13
C GLY A 210 2.88 -0.19 16.85
N GLN A 211 2.62 -1.45 16.54
CA GLN A 211 1.90 -1.83 15.33
C GLN A 211 0.48 -1.23 15.28
N VAL A 212 -0.23 -1.24 16.41
CA VAL A 212 -1.55 -0.60 16.54
C VAL A 212 -1.46 0.90 16.31
N TYR A 213 -0.46 1.57 16.90
CA TYR A 213 -0.22 3.00 16.67
C TYR A 213 0.03 3.30 15.19
N VAL A 214 0.86 2.48 14.53
CA VAL A 214 1.11 2.63 13.08
C VAL A 214 -0.20 2.53 12.31
N ALA A 215 -1.05 1.54 12.60
CA ALA A 215 -2.34 1.38 11.92
C ALA A 215 -3.26 2.59 12.13
N LEU A 216 -3.42 3.03 13.37
CA LEU A 216 -4.28 4.19 13.71
C LEU A 216 -3.80 5.49 13.08
N SER A 217 -2.51 5.63 12.84
CA SER A 217 -1.93 6.85 12.27
C SER A 217 -1.98 6.92 10.73
N ARG A 218 -2.57 5.91 10.06
CA ARG A 218 -2.67 5.85 8.58
C ARG A 218 -3.95 6.51 8.10
#